data_2dd2e9a476af9fa029537cd5924c9b10
#
_entry.id   2dd2e9a476af9fa029537cd5924c9b10
#
_cell.length_a   1.000
_cell.length_b   1.000
_cell.length_c   1.000
_cell.angle_alpha   90.00
_cell.angle_beta   90.00
_cell.angle_gamma   90.00
#
_symmetry.space_group_name_H-M   'P 1'
#
loop_
_entity.id
_entity.type
_entity.pdbx_description
1 polymer ?
#
loop_
_entity_poly.entity_id
_entity_poly.type
_entity_poly.pdbx_seq_one_letter_code
_entity_poly.pdbx_strand_id
1 'polypeptide(L)'
;MHQPTDESGEAAAVDFASRITSLCQAALGSELLGAYLIGSLAHGGFSRRYSDVDMALVTEAGLSSQILDRVRNEAAALSAEWGPKLSVFWTDRHFRVGRFPPLDRIDYLDHAVVLMERERVQPARPALEEVQRYLGGAPFASWTDLVERFATAETLAPKDRKAYLRTLLYPGRFCFSWMTGRIGSNDEAVTFLGKTRPSLLDVGLIARALQCRQANADPDPLFAARTTLPSQVGVCAELLAGLRSQS
;
A
#
# COMPACT_ATOMS: atom_id res chain seq x y z
N MET A 1 -11.28 -16.23 -15.62
CA MET A 1 -10.52 -17.39 -15.13
C MET A 1 -9.89 -16.95 -13.82
N HIS A 2 -10.41 -17.41 -12.69
CA HIS A 2 -9.88 -17.09 -11.35
C HIS A 2 -8.59 -17.89 -11.19
N GLN A 3 -7.44 -17.25 -11.11
CA GLN A 3 -6.20 -17.95 -10.77
C GLN A 3 -6.24 -18.28 -9.27
N PRO A 4 -5.70 -19.45 -8.85
CA PRO A 4 -5.63 -19.79 -7.45
C PRO A 4 -4.81 -18.72 -6.73
N THR A 5 -5.42 -18.10 -5.73
CA THR A 5 -4.73 -17.26 -4.74
C THR A 5 -3.66 -18.13 -4.08
N ASP A 6 -2.50 -17.55 -3.79
CA ASP A 6 -1.44 -18.23 -3.00
C ASP A 6 -1.90 -18.32 -1.52
N GLU A 7 -2.92 -19.14 -1.28
CA GLU A 7 -3.56 -19.32 0.02
C GLU A 7 -2.55 -19.69 1.12
N SER A 8 -1.50 -20.42 0.76
CA SER A 8 -0.47 -20.81 1.72
C SER A 8 0.42 -19.63 2.13
N GLY A 9 0.74 -18.74 1.21
CA GLY A 9 1.51 -17.54 1.49
C GLY A 9 0.71 -16.50 2.27
N GLU A 10 -0.58 -16.36 1.95
CA GLU A 10 -1.48 -15.46 2.67
C GLU A 10 -1.69 -15.94 4.12
N ALA A 11 -1.98 -17.22 4.33
CA ALA A 11 -2.15 -17.79 5.67
C ALA A 11 -0.87 -17.62 6.52
N ALA A 12 0.32 -17.84 5.93
CA ALA A 12 1.58 -17.64 6.63
C ALA A 12 1.84 -16.17 7.01
N ALA A 13 1.44 -15.22 6.15
CA ALA A 13 1.54 -13.79 6.46
C ALA A 13 0.58 -13.37 7.58
N VAL A 14 -0.63 -13.92 7.60
CA VAL A 14 -1.62 -13.70 8.67
C VAL A 14 -1.14 -14.30 10.00
N ASP A 15 -0.59 -15.51 9.99
CA ASP A 15 0.01 -16.12 11.21
C ASP A 15 1.15 -15.26 11.74
N PHE A 16 2.04 -14.80 10.87
CA PHE A 16 3.11 -13.86 11.24
C PHE A 16 2.55 -12.60 11.90
N ALA A 17 1.55 -11.95 11.30
CA ALA A 17 0.93 -10.76 11.86
C ALA A 17 0.27 -11.02 13.23
N SER A 18 -0.35 -12.20 13.42
CA SER A 18 -0.94 -12.61 14.70
C SER A 18 0.12 -12.76 15.78
N ARG A 19 1.31 -13.29 15.45
CA ARG A 19 2.43 -13.40 16.38
C ARG A 19 3.01 -12.03 16.73
N ILE A 20 3.12 -11.11 15.76
CA ILE A 20 3.50 -9.71 16.04
C ILE A 20 2.47 -9.04 16.95
N THR A 21 1.18 -9.29 16.74
CA THR A 21 0.13 -8.77 17.63
C THR A 21 0.32 -9.24 19.06
N SER A 22 0.65 -10.52 19.27
CA SER A 22 0.92 -11.05 20.61
C SER A 22 2.13 -10.38 21.27
N LEU A 23 3.19 -10.08 20.51
CA LEU A 23 4.34 -9.30 21.00
C LEU A 23 3.94 -7.87 21.37
N CYS A 24 3.10 -7.21 20.58
CA CYS A 24 2.59 -5.89 20.87
C CYS A 24 1.73 -5.90 22.15
N GLN A 25 0.86 -6.90 22.32
CA GLN A 25 0.06 -7.07 23.55
C GLN A 25 0.93 -7.26 24.78
N ALA A 26 1.98 -8.08 24.70
CA ALA A 26 2.91 -8.28 25.81
C ALA A 26 3.70 -7.01 26.17
N ALA A 27 4.04 -6.17 25.16
CA ALA A 27 4.80 -4.96 25.36
C ALA A 27 3.96 -3.78 25.86
N LEU A 28 2.70 -3.66 25.41
CA LEU A 28 1.84 -2.49 25.63
C LEU A 28 0.74 -2.75 26.66
N GLY A 29 0.37 -4.01 26.91
CA GLY A 29 -0.68 -4.35 27.87
C GLY A 29 -2.00 -3.64 27.56
N SER A 30 -2.50 -2.86 28.53
CA SER A 30 -3.74 -2.09 28.38
C SER A 30 -3.66 -0.91 27.42
N GLU A 31 -2.46 -0.42 27.11
CA GLU A 31 -2.27 0.68 26.18
C GLU A 31 -2.60 0.30 24.74
N LEU A 32 -2.56 -1.00 24.38
CA LEU A 32 -2.97 -1.47 23.06
C LEU A 32 -4.49 -1.60 22.99
N LEU A 33 -5.15 -0.72 22.25
CA LEU A 33 -6.59 -0.73 22.02
C LEU A 33 -7.00 -1.68 20.89
N GLY A 34 -6.19 -1.76 19.84
CA GLY A 34 -6.44 -2.67 18.74
C GLY A 34 -5.23 -2.89 17.84
N ALA A 35 -5.18 -4.07 17.20
CA ALA A 35 -4.25 -4.45 16.16
C ALA A 35 -5.02 -5.06 15.00
N TYR A 36 -4.72 -4.61 13.79
CA TYR A 36 -5.49 -4.95 12.59
C TYR A 36 -4.55 -5.21 11.42
N LEU A 37 -4.96 -6.09 10.51
CA LEU A 37 -4.41 -6.09 9.15
C LEU A 37 -5.10 -5.01 8.33
N ILE A 38 -4.33 -4.32 7.52
CA ILE A 38 -4.77 -3.41 6.46
C ILE A 38 -4.00 -3.77 5.19
N GLY A 39 -4.15 -3.00 4.12
CA GLY A 39 -3.44 -3.27 2.87
C GLY A 39 -3.96 -4.50 2.15
N SER A 40 -3.11 -5.12 1.33
CA SER A 40 -3.52 -6.19 0.43
C SER A 40 -3.97 -7.49 1.12
N LEU A 41 -3.60 -7.70 2.38
CA LEU A 41 -4.13 -8.81 3.19
C LEU A 41 -5.57 -8.57 3.66
N ALA A 42 -6.00 -7.31 3.72
CA ALA A 42 -7.34 -6.94 4.16
C ALA A 42 -8.28 -6.68 2.98
N HIS A 43 -7.87 -5.87 1.99
CA HIS A 43 -8.72 -5.50 0.85
C HIS A 43 -8.51 -6.39 -0.40
N GLY A 44 -7.65 -7.42 -0.32
CA GLY A 44 -7.38 -8.34 -1.41
C GLY A 44 -6.24 -7.94 -2.34
N GLY A 45 -5.89 -8.84 -3.26
CA GLY A 45 -4.78 -8.65 -4.18
C GLY A 45 -3.40 -8.92 -3.54
N PHE A 46 -3.36 -9.72 -2.47
CA PHE A 46 -2.11 -10.15 -1.86
C PHE A 46 -1.24 -10.92 -2.86
N SER A 47 0.06 -10.69 -2.80
CA SER A 47 1.08 -11.41 -3.55
C SER A 47 2.24 -11.70 -2.61
N ARG A 48 2.54 -12.97 -2.40
CA ARG A 48 3.61 -13.39 -1.48
C ARG A 48 4.93 -12.69 -1.77
N ARG A 49 5.27 -12.52 -3.04
CA ARG A 49 6.52 -11.91 -3.47
C ARG A 49 6.52 -10.38 -3.32
N TYR A 50 5.40 -9.73 -3.63
CA TYR A 50 5.36 -8.28 -3.85
C TYR A 50 4.59 -7.50 -2.78
N SER A 51 3.80 -8.17 -1.93
CA SER A 51 3.09 -7.51 -0.84
C SER A 51 3.97 -7.30 0.38
N ASP A 52 3.63 -6.27 1.14
CA ASP A 52 4.03 -6.10 2.53
C ASP A 52 2.98 -6.74 3.46
N VAL A 53 3.32 -6.92 4.72
CA VAL A 53 2.39 -7.22 5.80
C VAL A 53 2.11 -5.90 6.49
N ASP A 54 0.98 -5.27 6.13
CA ASP A 54 0.60 -3.96 6.63
C ASP A 54 -0.27 -4.13 7.88
N MET A 55 0.20 -3.65 9.01
CA MET A 55 -0.51 -3.69 10.29
C MET A 55 -0.84 -2.29 10.79
N ALA A 56 -2.03 -2.13 11.33
CA ALA A 56 -2.45 -0.92 12.02
C ALA A 56 -2.55 -1.19 13.53
N LEU A 57 -1.87 -0.37 14.33
CA LEU A 57 -1.92 -0.41 15.79
C LEU A 57 -2.59 0.87 16.32
N VAL A 58 -3.64 0.70 17.09
CA VAL A 58 -4.30 1.80 17.81
C VAL A 58 -3.99 1.68 19.28
N THR A 59 -3.46 2.73 19.88
CA THR A 59 -3.03 2.76 21.27
C THR A 59 -3.63 3.94 22.01
N GLU A 60 -3.55 3.95 23.34
CA GLU A 60 -4.04 5.08 24.16
C GLU A 60 -3.33 6.39 23.80
N ALA A 61 -2.00 6.39 23.82
CA ALA A 61 -1.20 7.62 23.73
C ALA A 61 -0.23 7.65 22.53
N GLY A 62 -0.25 6.65 21.65
CA GLY A 62 0.71 6.48 20.57
C GLY A 62 1.87 5.53 20.93
N LEU A 63 2.82 5.36 20.03
CA LEU A 63 3.97 4.47 20.19
C LEU A 63 5.27 5.27 20.28
N SER A 64 6.14 4.88 21.21
CA SER A 64 7.51 5.39 21.25
C SER A 64 8.38 4.73 20.16
N SER A 65 9.45 5.41 19.75
CA SER A 65 10.46 4.85 18.82
C SER A 65 11.05 3.55 19.36
N GLN A 66 11.28 3.45 20.67
CA GLN A 66 11.83 2.25 21.31
C GLN A 66 10.91 1.02 21.14
N ILE A 67 9.60 1.20 21.27
CA ILE A 67 8.62 0.13 21.05
C ILE A 67 8.60 -0.27 19.58
N LEU A 68 8.61 0.70 18.66
CA LEU A 68 8.64 0.42 17.22
C LEU A 68 9.90 -0.33 16.81
N ASP A 69 11.06 0.05 17.33
CA ASP A 69 12.33 -0.62 17.05
C ASP A 69 12.36 -2.03 17.62
N ARG A 70 11.79 -2.23 18.82
CA ARG A 70 11.62 -3.55 19.41
C ARG A 70 10.74 -4.43 18.52
N VAL A 71 9.58 -3.94 18.08
CA VAL A 71 8.66 -4.68 17.20
C VAL A 71 9.37 -5.07 15.89
N ARG A 72 10.15 -4.17 15.29
CA ARG A 72 10.92 -4.46 14.06
C ARG A 72 11.98 -5.53 14.29
N ASN A 73 12.72 -5.44 15.38
CA ASN A 73 13.78 -6.41 15.71
C ASN A 73 13.19 -7.81 15.97
N GLU A 74 12.11 -7.89 16.73
CA GLU A 74 11.39 -9.14 17.00
C GLU A 74 10.79 -9.72 15.70
N ALA A 75 10.24 -8.87 14.84
CA ALA A 75 9.73 -9.29 13.53
C ALA A 75 10.82 -9.89 12.65
N ALA A 76 12.00 -9.28 12.61
CA ALA A 76 13.14 -9.78 11.85
C ALA A 76 13.65 -11.13 12.40
N ALA A 77 13.68 -11.28 13.73
CA ALA A 77 14.04 -12.54 14.39
C ALA A 77 12.98 -13.64 14.17
N LEU A 78 11.70 -13.27 14.11
CA LEU A 78 10.58 -14.18 13.97
C LEU A 78 10.49 -14.81 12.57
N SER A 79 10.80 -14.04 11.52
CA SER A 79 10.71 -14.50 10.14
C SER A 79 11.66 -13.74 9.22
N ALA A 80 12.59 -14.46 8.61
CA ALA A 80 13.47 -13.90 7.59
C ALA A 80 12.69 -13.48 6.31
N GLU A 81 11.54 -14.11 6.03
CA GLU A 81 10.70 -13.78 4.88
C GLU A 81 9.80 -12.57 5.15
N TRP A 82 9.09 -12.57 6.29
CA TRP A 82 8.04 -11.59 6.57
C TRP A 82 8.54 -10.40 7.39
N GLY A 83 9.56 -10.57 8.22
CA GLY A 83 10.10 -9.47 9.03
C GLY A 83 10.49 -8.24 8.21
N PRO A 84 11.27 -8.38 7.12
CA PRO A 84 11.61 -7.26 6.24
C PRO A 84 10.42 -6.65 5.49
N LYS A 85 9.29 -7.34 5.44
CA LYS A 85 8.04 -6.89 4.78
C LYS A 85 7.04 -6.30 5.76
N LEU A 86 7.33 -6.29 7.06
CA LEU A 86 6.42 -5.70 8.03
C LEU A 86 6.38 -4.17 7.89
N SER A 87 5.18 -3.65 7.68
CA SER A 87 4.88 -2.23 7.69
C SER A 87 3.90 -1.93 8.83
N VAL A 88 4.32 -1.09 9.77
CA VAL A 88 3.49 -0.73 10.93
C VAL A 88 2.99 0.69 10.77
N PHE A 89 1.68 0.82 10.68
CA PHE A 89 0.95 2.07 10.83
C PHE A 89 0.46 2.14 12.27
N TRP A 90 0.53 3.28 12.89
CA TRP A 90 0.13 3.40 14.29
C TRP A 90 -0.41 4.77 14.61
N THR A 91 -1.26 4.84 15.63
CA THR A 91 -1.88 6.09 16.06
C THR A 91 -2.27 6.03 17.54
N ASP A 92 -2.50 7.21 18.13
CA ASP A 92 -3.21 7.32 19.39
C ASP A 92 -4.73 7.15 19.19
N ARG A 93 -5.49 7.06 20.28
CA ARG A 93 -6.95 6.91 20.22
C ARG A 93 -7.68 8.05 19.51
N HIS A 94 -7.05 9.21 19.37
CA HIS A 94 -7.63 10.40 18.74
C HIS A 94 -7.18 10.60 17.31
N PHE A 95 -6.34 9.72 16.76
CA PHE A 95 -5.73 9.83 15.43
C PHE A 95 -4.96 11.16 15.23
N ARG A 96 -4.32 11.68 16.29
CA ARG A 96 -3.59 12.96 16.29
C ARG A 96 -2.09 12.79 16.13
N VAL A 97 -1.56 11.69 16.62
CA VAL A 97 -0.12 11.36 16.53
C VAL A 97 0.06 10.04 15.83
N GLY A 98 1.25 9.83 15.26
CA GLY A 98 1.62 8.59 14.62
C GLY A 98 1.77 8.68 13.10
N ARG A 99 1.75 7.53 12.47
CA ARG A 99 1.82 7.36 11.02
C ARG A 99 0.53 6.71 10.52
N PHE A 100 -0.47 7.54 10.22
CA PHE A 100 -1.77 7.06 9.73
C PHE A 100 -2.31 8.01 8.65
N PRO A 101 -1.72 7.96 7.42
CA PRO A 101 -2.12 8.83 6.30
C PRO A 101 -3.58 8.66 5.89
N PRO A 102 -4.16 9.59 5.11
CA PRO A 102 -5.57 9.54 4.72
C PRO A 102 -6.02 8.23 4.08
N LEU A 103 -5.23 7.66 3.16
CA LEU A 103 -5.61 6.40 2.52
C LEU A 103 -5.56 5.22 3.49
N ASP A 104 -4.61 5.20 4.42
CA ASP A 104 -4.52 4.12 5.41
C ASP A 104 -5.65 4.23 6.46
N ARG A 105 -6.14 5.47 6.73
CA ARG A 105 -7.36 5.66 7.54
C ARG A 105 -8.60 5.13 6.82
N ILE A 106 -8.70 5.32 5.51
CA ILE A 106 -9.80 4.75 4.71
C ILE A 106 -9.71 3.23 4.70
N ASP A 107 -8.51 2.67 4.51
CA ASP A 107 -8.29 1.23 4.53
C ASP A 107 -8.70 0.61 5.87
N TYR A 108 -8.29 1.25 6.96
CA TYR A 108 -8.69 0.87 8.32
C TYR A 108 -10.21 0.89 8.52
N LEU A 109 -10.89 1.92 8.01
CA LEU A 109 -12.34 2.06 8.14
C LEU A 109 -13.13 1.02 7.33
N ASP A 110 -12.66 0.73 6.11
CA ASP A 110 -13.41 -0.04 5.11
C ASP A 110 -13.04 -1.52 5.09
N HIS A 111 -11.78 -1.86 5.42
CA HIS A 111 -11.24 -3.18 5.13
C HIS A 111 -10.53 -3.85 6.32
N ALA A 112 -10.23 -3.12 7.41
CA ALA A 112 -9.40 -3.66 8.48
C ALA A 112 -9.92 -5.01 9.02
N VAL A 113 -9.04 -6.00 9.00
CA VAL A 113 -9.28 -7.32 9.60
C VAL A 113 -8.74 -7.31 11.03
N VAL A 114 -9.59 -7.63 11.98
CA VAL A 114 -9.24 -7.61 13.41
C VAL A 114 -8.29 -8.77 13.74
N LEU A 115 -7.12 -8.46 14.28
CA LEU A 115 -6.22 -9.43 14.92
C LEU A 115 -6.42 -9.42 16.43
N MET A 116 -6.60 -8.25 17.02
CA MET A 116 -6.96 -8.04 18.41
C MET A 116 -7.73 -6.72 18.55
N GLU A 117 -8.78 -6.71 19.32
CA GLU A 117 -9.56 -5.50 19.59
C GLU A 117 -10.04 -5.51 21.03
N ARG A 118 -9.58 -4.53 21.81
CA ARG A 118 -10.11 -4.22 23.13
C ARG A 118 -11.18 -3.15 23.04
N GLU A 119 -10.91 -2.15 22.19
CA GLU A 119 -11.82 -1.04 21.95
C GLU A 119 -11.71 -0.63 20.47
N ARG A 120 -12.84 -0.58 19.76
CA ARG A 120 -12.88 -0.07 18.39
C ARG A 120 -12.91 1.45 18.41
N VAL A 121 -11.80 2.04 18.01
CA VAL A 121 -11.69 3.51 17.84
C VAL A 121 -11.77 3.82 16.35
N GLN A 122 -12.66 4.73 15.98
CA GLN A 122 -12.86 5.10 14.58
C GLN A 122 -12.41 6.54 14.32
N PRO A 123 -11.54 6.79 13.33
CA PRO A 123 -11.23 8.14 12.87
C PRO A 123 -12.41 8.75 12.12
N ALA A 124 -12.40 10.06 11.99
CA ALA A 124 -13.20 10.70 10.95
C ALA A 124 -12.72 10.22 9.57
N ARG A 125 -13.68 9.92 8.68
CA ARG A 125 -13.36 9.54 7.29
C ARG A 125 -12.74 10.75 6.58
N PRO A 126 -11.59 10.58 5.93
CA PRO A 126 -11.01 11.61 5.09
C PRO A 126 -11.96 12.02 3.95
N ALA A 127 -12.11 13.32 3.75
CA ALA A 127 -12.85 13.85 2.61
C ALA A 127 -12.06 13.63 1.31
N LEU A 128 -12.76 13.67 0.16
CA LEU A 128 -12.12 13.49 -1.15
C LEU A 128 -10.95 14.47 -1.35
N GLU A 129 -11.15 15.73 -0.98
CA GLU A 129 -10.14 16.79 -1.11
C GLU A 129 -8.90 16.52 -0.23
N GLU A 130 -9.08 15.90 0.94
CA GLU A 130 -7.97 15.48 1.80
C GLU A 130 -7.16 14.35 1.14
N VAL A 131 -7.84 13.37 0.56
CA VAL A 131 -7.22 12.27 -0.21
C VAL A 131 -6.45 12.83 -1.41
N GLN A 132 -7.06 13.74 -2.17
CA GLN A 132 -6.45 14.35 -3.35
C GLN A 132 -5.21 15.18 -2.97
N ARG A 133 -5.30 15.98 -1.92
CA ARG A 133 -4.15 16.76 -1.41
C ARG A 133 -3.00 15.84 -0.98
N TYR A 134 -3.31 14.76 -0.28
CA TYR A 134 -2.33 13.77 0.14
C TYR A 134 -1.66 13.11 -1.08
N LEU A 135 -2.45 12.60 -2.02
CA LEU A 135 -1.95 11.94 -3.22
C LEU A 135 -1.09 12.87 -4.10
N GLY A 136 -1.49 14.14 -4.24
CA GLY A 136 -0.74 15.14 -5.00
C GLY A 136 0.52 15.67 -4.30
N GLY A 137 0.77 15.25 -3.07
CA GLY A 137 1.94 15.62 -2.28
C GLY A 137 3.07 14.57 -2.35
N ALA A 138 3.53 14.12 -1.18
CA ALA A 138 4.66 13.21 -1.05
C ALA A 138 4.52 11.88 -1.83
N PRO A 139 3.35 11.22 -1.91
CA PRO A 139 3.20 10.02 -2.72
C PRO A 139 3.48 10.23 -4.21
N PHE A 140 2.98 11.34 -4.79
CA PHE A 140 3.23 11.67 -6.18
C PHE A 140 4.70 12.01 -6.43
N ALA A 141 5.31 12.84 -5.59
CA ALA A 141 6.72 13.18 -5.68
C ALA A 141 7.62 11.93 -5.60
N SER A 142 7.38 11.07 -4.60
CA SER A 142 8.13 9.82 -4.45
C SER A 142 7.99 8.89 -5.64
N TRP A 143 6.81 8.85 -6.28
CA TRP A 143 6.62 8.07 -7.50
C TRP A 143 7.38 8.69 -8.69
N THR A 144 7.38 10.01 -8.82
CA THR A 144 8.14 10.72 -9.87
C THR A 144 9.64 10.42 -9.76
N ASP A 145 10.20 10.47 -8.55
CA ASP A 145 11.60 10.11 -8.30
C ASP A 145 11.91 8.67 -8.74
N LEU A 146 11.00 7.73 -8.46
CA LEU A 146 11.15 6.34 -8.91
C LEU A 146 11.07 6.22 -10.45
N VAL A 147 10.19 6.96 -11.08
CA VAL A 147 10.08 6.98 -12.56
C VAL A 147 11.38 7.49 -13.18
N GLU A 148 11.91 8.61 -12.71
CA GLU A 148 13.19 9.17 -13.20
C GLU A 148 14.34 8.17 -13.04
N ARG A 149 14.43 7.54 -11.88
CA ARG A 149 15.44 6.52 -11.60
C ARG A 149 15.35 5.33 -12.55
N PHE A 150 14.14 4.81 -12.79
CA PHE A 150 13.97 3.65 -13.68
C PHE A 150 14.07 4.01 -15.14
N ALA A 151 13.60 5.19 -15.57
CA ALA A 151 13.69 5.63 -16.96
C ALA A 151 15.13 5.69 -17.48
N THR A 152 16.08 6.01 -16.60
CA THR A 152 17.51 6.14 -16.90
C THR A 152 18.32 4.86 -16.61
N ALA A 153 17.73 3.87 -15.93
CA ALA A 153 18.43 2.64 -15.58
C ALA A 153 18.67 1.75 -16.80
N GLU A 154 19.87 1.19 -16.93
CA GLU A 154 20.21 0.26 -18.01
C GLU A 154 19.66 -1.14 -17.76
N THR A 155 19.64 -1.58 -16.50
CA THR A 155 19.19 -2.91 -16.07
C THR A 155 18.30 -2.83 -14.85
N LEU A 156 17.47 -3.86 -14.65
CA LEU A 156 16.63 -3.99 -13.46
C LEU A 156 17.31 -4.93 -12.45
N ALA A 157 17.89 -4.37 -11.41
CA ALA A 157 18.50 -5.19 -10.36
C ALA A 157 17.43 -6.00 -9.59
N PRO A 158 17.71 -7.22 -9.13
CA PRO A 158 16.74 -8.07 -8.41
C PRO A 158 16.08 -7.37 -7.21
N LYS A 159 16.85 -6.59 -6.45
CA LYS A 159 16.36 -5.82 -5.30
C LYS A 159 15.35 -4.72 -5.68
N ASP A 160 15.38 -4.25 -6.92
CA ASP A 160 14.54 -3.15 -7.42
C ASP A 160 13.25 -3.63 -8.09
N ARG A 161 13.09 -4.94 -8.33
CA ARG A 161 11.93 -5.52 -9.03
C ARG A 161 10.60 -5.17 -8.39
N LYS A 162 10.51 -5.22 -7.05
CA LYS A 162 9.30 -4.84 -6.31
C LYS A 162 8.98 -3.35 -6.50
N ALA A 163 9.99 -2.49 -6.38
CA ALA A 163 9.82 -1.05 -6.56
C ALA A 163 9.41 -0.72 -7.99
N TYR A 164 10.03 -1.37 -8.99
CA TYR A 164 9.69 -1.19 -10.39
C TYR A 164 8.24 -1.59 -10.69
N LEU A 165 7.82 -2.79 -10.25
CA LEU A 165 6.45 -3.26 -10.43
C LEU A 165 5.43 -2.33 -9.78
N ARG A 166 5.74 -1.83 -8.57
CA ARG A 166 4.91 -0.82 -7.89
C ARG A 166 4.84 0.49 -8.68
N THR A 167 5.94 0.89 -9.32
CA THR A 167 5.99 2.09 -10.17
C THR A 167 5.07 1.96 -11.39
N LEU A 168 5.03 0.78 -12.02
CA LEU A 168 4.12 0.48 -13.13
C LEU A 168 2.62 0.49 -12.72
N LEU A 169 2.32 0.03 -11.50
CA LEU A 169 0.93 -0.07 -10.98
C LEU A 169 0.43 1.25 -10.38
N TYR A 170 1.33 2.18 -10.05
CA TYR A 170 0.97 3.41 -9.34
C TYR A 170 -0.09 4.24 -10.06
N PRO A 171 -0.03 4.49 -11.40
CA PRO A 171 -1.04 5.31 -12.08
C PRO A 171 -2.47 4.78 -11.90
N GLY A 172 -2.62 3.44 -11.89
CA GLY A 172 -3.92 2.80 -11.65
C GLY A 172 -4.48 3.11 -10.27
N ARG A 173 -3.68 2.88 -9.25
CA ARG A 173 -4.05 3.15 -7.85
C ARG A 173 -4.28 4.64 -7.62
N PHE A 174 -3.42 5.48 -8.19
CA PHE A 174 -3.54 6.93 -8.10
C PHE A 174 -4.88 7.40 -8.66
N CYS A 175 -5.19 7.07 -9.92
CA CYS A 175 -6.44 7.49 -10.56
C CYS A 175 -7.66 6.95 -9.82
N PHE A 176 -7.64 5.69 -9.38
CA PHE A 176 -8.73 5.10 -8.61
C PHE A 176 -9.00 5.90 -7.33
N SER A 177 -7.99 6.08 -6.48
CA SER A 177 -8.16 6.78 -5.21
C SER A 177 -8.44 8.27 -5.39
N TRP A 178 -7.81 8.90 -6.40
CA TRP A 178 -8.04 10.31 -6.73
C TRP A 178 -9.48 10.60 -7.13
N MET A 179 -10.07 9.74 -7.95
CA MET A 179 -11.42 9.95 -8.48
C MET A 179 -12.52 9.49 -7.54
N THR A 180 -12.23 8.50 -6.70
CA THR A 180 -13.26 7.85 -5.87
C THR A 180 -13.18 8.18 -4.38
N GLY A 181 -12.06 8.72 -3.92
CA GLY A 181 -11.78 8.89 -2.48
C GLY A 181 -11.69 7.56 -1.72
N ARG A 182 -11.47 6.44 -2.43
CA ARG A 182 -11.40 5.09 -1.86
C ARG A 182 -10.01 4.51 -2.01
N ILE A 183 -9.72 3.49 -1.21
CA ILE A 183 -8.62 2.57 -1.44
C ILE A 183 -9.20 1.24 -1.91
N GLY A 184 -8.42 0.47 -2.67
CA GLY A 184 -8.81 -0.84 -3.15
C GLY A 184 -7.63 -1.64 -3.66
N SER A 185 -7.89 -2.87 -4.08
CA SER A 185 -6.88 -3.73 -4.66
C SER A 185 -6.36 -3.19 -6.01
N ASN A 186 -5.19 -3.68 -6.43
CA ASN A 186 -4.70 -3.36 -7.78
C ASN A 186 -5.68 -3.84 -8.88
N ASP A 187 -6.41 -4.94 -8.62
CA ASP A 187 -7.42 -5.49 -9.53
C ASP A 187 -8.59 -4.53 -9.73
N GLU A 188 -9.10 -3.96 -8.63
CA GLU A 188 -10.15 -2.93 -8.67
C GLU A 188 -9.68 -1.69 -9.42
N ALA A 189 -8.45 -1.23 -9.14
CA ALA A 189 -7.86 -0.07 -9.80
C ALA A 189 -7.71 -0.28 -11.31
N VAL A 190 -7.20 -1.43 -11.75
CA VAL A 190 -7.07 -1.77 -13.19
C VAL A 190 -8.43 -1.93 -13.85
N THR A 191 -9.40 -2.56 -13.17
CA THR A 191 -10.78 -2.66 -13.66
C THR A 191 -11.42 -1.30 -13.83
N PHE A 192 -11.21 -0.40 -12.87
CA PHE A 192 -11.70 0.98 -12.94
C PHE A 192 -11.10 1.73 -14.13
N LEU A 193 -9.78 1.64 -14.35
CA LEU A 193 -9.12 2.24 -15.50
C LEU A 193 -9.66 1.71 -16.83
N GLY A 194 -9.93 0.40 -16.91
CA GLY A 194 -10.52 -0.20 -18.11
C GLY A 194 -11.89 0.37 -18.47
N LYS A 195 -12.66 0.83 -17.47
CA LYS A 195 -13.97 1.45 -17.65
C LYS A 195 -13.89 2.95 -17.94
N THR A 196 -13.06 3.67 -17.18
CA THR A 196 -12.94 5.13 -17.29
C THR A 196 -12.07 5.57 -18.46
N ARG A 197 -11.14 4.70 -18.90
CA ARG A 197 -10.23 4.91 -20.03
C ARG A 197 -9.67 6.34 -20.05
N PRO A 198 -8.94 6.78 -19.02
CA PRO A 198 -8.31 8.08 -19.07
C PRO A 198 -7.40 8.12 -20.29
N SER A 199 -7.64 9.07 -21.20
CA SER A 199 -6.84 9.23 -22.40
C SER A 199 -5.37 9.37 -22.01
N LEU A 200 -4.48 8.71 -22.77
CA LEU A 200 -3.02 8.78 -22.62
C LEU A 200 -2.39 7.91 -21.51
N LEU A 201 -3.14 7.28 -20.58
CA LEU A 201 -2.55 6.25 -19.72
C LEU A 201 -2.36 4.93 -20.47
N ASP A 202 -1.19 4.31 -20.32
CA ASP A 202 -0.93 2.97 -20.85
C ASP A 202 -1.59 1.90 -19.96
N VAL A 203 -2.91 1.78 -20.09
CA VAL A 203 -3.72 0.79 -19.35
C VAL A 203 -3.27 -0.64 -19.66
N GLY A 204 -2.75 -0.89 -20.88
CA GLY A 204 -2.23 -2.19 -21.26
C GLY A 204 -0.98 -2.57 -20.46
N LEU A 205 -0.05 -1.63 -20.28
CA LEU A 205 1.15 -1.84 -19.46
C LEU A 205 0.77 -2.08 -17.98
N ILE A 206 -0.16 -1.29 -17.44
CA ILE A 206 -0.64 -1.44 -16.07
C ILE A 206 -1.29 -2.82 -15.87
N ALA A 207 -2.10 -3.29 -16.85
CA ALA A 207 -2.71 -4.61 -16.80
C ALA A 207 -1.65 -5.75 -16.84
N ARG A 208 -0.62 -5.63 -17.67
CA ARG A 208 0.50 -6.60 -17.70
C ARG A 208 1.29 -6.59 -16.38
N ALA A 209 1.49 -5.43 -15.79
CA ALA A 209 2.13 -5.32 -14.48
C ALA A 209 1.30 -6.02 -13.38
N LEU A 210 -0.04 -5.89 -13.44
CA LEU A 210 -0.94 -6.62 -12.54
C LEU A 210 -0.82 -8.14 -12.73
N GLN A 211 -0.84 -8.63 -13.97
CA GLN A 211 -0.66 -10.06 -14.28
C GLN A 211 0.68 -10.59 -13.74
N CYS A 212 1.76 -9.82 -13.94
CA CYS A 212 3.08 -10.16 -13.40
C CYS A 212 3.04 -10.29 -11.87
N ARG A 213 2.38 -9.36 -11.17
CA ARG A 213 2.19 -9.39 -9.73
C ARG A 213 1.39 -10.61 -9.26
N GLN A 214 0.26 -10.90 -9.90
CA GLN A 214 -0.61 -12.03 -9.58
C GLN A 214 0.09 -13.38 -9.79
N ALA A 215 0.89 -13.50 -10.84
CA ALA A 215 1.67 -14.69 -11.14
C ALA A 215 2.94 -14.82 -10.27
N ASN A 216 3.23 -13.89 -9.37
CA ASN A 216 4.50 -13.80 -8.64
C ASN A 216 5.75 -13.86 -9.57
N ALA A 217 5.58 -13.41 -10.82
CA ALA A 217 6.61 -13.47 -11.87
C ALA A 217 7.62 -12.31 -11.77
N ASP A 218 8.76 -12.45 -12.44
CA ASP A 218 9.72 -11.36 -12.57
C ASP A 218 9.21 -10.28 -13.54
N PRO A 219 9.34 -8.99 -13.20
CA PRO A 219 8.93 -7.90 -14.08
C PRO A 219 9.97 -7.56 -15.15
N ASP A 220 11.07 -8.31 -15.27
CA ASP A 220 12.14 -8.07 -16.23
C ASP A 220 11.64 -7.95 -17.69
N PRO A 221 10.67 -8.77 -18.17
CA PRO A 221 10.11 -8.61 -19.50
C PRO A 221 9.39 -7.28 -19.73
N LEU A 222 8.96 -6.61 -18.65
CA LEU A 222 8.31 -5.29 -18.71
C LEU A 222 9.31 -4.14 -18.67
N PHE A 223 10.61 -4.41 -18.44
CA PHE A 223 11.60 -3.37 -18.21
C PHE A 223 11.86 -2.49 -19.44
N ALA A 224 11.62 -3.00 -20.64
CA ALA A 224 11.69 -2.20 -21.87
C ALA A 224 10.73 -0.99 -21.84
N ALA A 225 9.59 -1.12 -21.14
CA ALA A 225 8.60 -0.05 -21.03
C ALA A 225 9.02 1.11 -20.10
N ARG A 226 10.17 1.04 -19.43
CA ARG A 226 10.66 2.11 -18.54
C ARG A 226 10.77 3.47 -19.23
N THR A 227 11.07 3.47 -20.52
CA THR A 227 11.21 4.72 -21.30
C THR A 227 9.89 5.44 -21.53
N THR A 228 8.74 4.76 -21.33
CA THR A 228 7.41 5.37 -21.44
C THR A 228 6.90 5.91 -20.10
N LEU A 229 7.56 5.59 -18.98
CA LEU A 229 7.13 6.02 -17.65
C LEU A 229 7.06 7.55 -17.48
N PRO A 230 7.99 8.38 -18.00
CA PRO A 230 7.89 9.83 -17.87
C PRO A 230 6.61 10.41 -18.48
N SER A 231 6.10 9.83 -19.58
CA SER A 231 4.83 10.28 -20.17
C SER A 231 3.64 9.99 -19.24
N GLN A 232 3.68 8.90 -18.48
CA GLN A 232 2.64 8.56 -17.50
C GLN A 232 2.60 9.55 -16.32
N VAL A 233 3.76 10.08 -15.94
CA VAL A 233 3.83 11.18 -14.93
C VAL A 233 3.10 12.42 -15.44
N GLY A 234 3.35 12.81 -16.70
CA GLY A 234 2.69 13.95 -17.33
C GLY A 234 1.17 13.82 -17.29
N VAL A 235 0.63 12.65 -17.67
CA VAL A 235 -0.81 12.37 -17.63
C VAL A 235 -1.39 12.50 -16.21
N CYS A 236 -0.74 11.94 -15.21
CA CYS A 236 -1.19 12.07 -13.83
C CYS A 236 -1.09 13.53 -13.34
N ALA A 237 -0.06 14.27 -13.74
CA ALA A 237 0.09 15.67 -13.42
C ALA A 237 -1.02 16.54 -14.04
N GLU A 238 -1.45 16.25 -15.26
CA GLU A 238 -2.59 16.93 -15.91
C GLU A 238 -3.90 16.68 -15.17
N LEU A 239 -4.14 15.45 -14.69
CA LEU A 239 -5.29 15.15 -13.82
C LEU A 239 -5.26 15.98 -12.54
N LEU A 240 -4.06 16.14 -11.94
CA LEU A 240 -3.86 17.01 -10.76
C LEU A 240 -4.16 18.49 -11.07
N ALA A 241 -3.74 18.99 -12.24
CA ALA A 241 -3.92 20.37 -12.64
C ALA A 241 -5.38 20.69 -13.02
N GLY A 242 -6.05 19.78 -13.71
CA GLY A 242 -7.44 19.96 -14.18
C GLY A 242 -8.45 20.15 -13.04
N LEU A 243 -8.16 19.62 -11.85
CA LEU A 243 -9.02 19.78 -10.68
C LEU A 243 -8.74 21.06 -9.88
N ARG A 244 -7.50 21.59 -9.94
CA ARG A 244 -7.17 22.89 -9.33
C ARG A 244 -7.83 24.08 -10.05
N SER A 245 -8.23 23.90 -11.30
CA SER A 245 -8.92 24.94 -12.09
C SER A 245 -10.45 24.92 -11.91
N GLN A 246 -11.01 23.94 -11.19
CA GLN A 246 -12.46 23.81 -10.93
C GLN A 246 -12.83 24.12 -9.46
N SER A 247 -11.84 24.41 -8.62
CA SER A 247 -12.01 24.85 -7.22
C SER A 247 -11.69 26.32 -7.07
#